data_ab2c7bca20efe4e9f311e43415369e88
#
_entry.id   ab2c7bca20efe4e9f311e43415369e88
#
_cell.length_a   1.000
_cell.length_b   1.000
_cell.length_c   1.000
_cell.angle_alpha   90.00
_cell.angle_beta   90.00
_cell.angle_gamma   90.00
#
_symmetry.space_group_name_H-M   'P 1'
#
loop_
_entity.id
_entity.type
_entity.pdbx_description
1 polymer ?
#
loop_
_entity_poly.entity_id
_entity_poly.type
_entity_poly.pdbx_seq_one_letter_code
_entity_poly.pdbx_strand_id
1 'polypeptide(L)'
;MSSSLQQFYFSQEHGDRVAEVFEIALGDWGVASWTTNHLCTIIQPCIYRAPEVMINSPWDTTTDLWNLGPVLLELHLARQMFYGKVTQHESYDPKLHLYEMADFFGPFPKKLLAKGNQDIVKECFDDEGKIEGYSQLGSRSSLESGPWMEGLNEKEREIFGSFLRAMMKIDPAERPTIKELLQHPWLHADDVASQL
;
A
#
# COMPACT_ATOMS: atom_id res chain seq x y z
N MET A 1 -10.72 -10.78 -12.99
CA MET A 1 -9.49 -10.95 -13.81
C MET A 1 -8.29 -11.50 -13.02
N SER A 2 -8.28 -11.48 -11.68
CA SER A 2 -7.18 -12.01 -10.84
C SER A 2 -7.01 -13.53 -10.87
N SER A 3 -8.07 -14.29 -11.10
CA SER A 3 -8.00 -15.77 -11.19
C SER A 3 -7.11 -16.29 -12.31
N SER A 4 -6.91 -15.52 -13.38
CA SER A 4 -6.07 -15.91 -14.51
C SER A 4 -4.57 -15.82 -14.24
N LEU A 5 -4.13 -14.85 -13.43
CA LEU A 5 -2.72 -14.70 -13.05
C LEU A 5 -2.30 -15.85 -12.10
N GLN A 6 -3.11 -16.12 -11.09
CA GLN A 6 -2.84 -17.22 -10.17
C GLN A 6 -2.82 -18.59 -10.86
N GLN A 7 -3.73 -18.83 -11.82
CA GLN A 7 -3.71 -20.05 -12.64
C GLN A 7 -2.50 -20.13 -13.59
N PHE A 8 -2.04 -18.99 -14.12
CA PHE A 8 -0.94 -18.96 -15.05
C PHE A 8 0.42 -19.18 -14.39
N TYR A 9 0.66 -18.56 -13.22
CA TYR A 9 1.96 -18.59 -12.55
C TYR A 9 2.11 -19.71 -11.52
N PHE A 10 1.02 -20.26 -11.00
CA PHE A 10 1.02 -21.29 -9.96
C PHE A 10 0.31 -22.58 -10.39
N SER A 11 0.15 -22.83 -11.69
CA SER A 11 -0.39 -24.10 -12.15
C SER A 11 0.62 -25.23 -11.90
N GLN A 12 0.13 -26.37 -11.43
CA GLN A 12 0.95 -27.57 -11.15
C GLN A 12 1.73 -28.10 -12.38
N GLU A 13 1.41 -27.64 -13.58
CA GLU A 13 2.11 -28.03 -14.81
C GLU A 13 3.55 -27.52 -14.91
N HIS A 14 3.91 -26.52 -14.12
CA HIS A 14 5.25 -25.91 -14.18
C HIS A 14 6.22 -26.47 -13.11
N GLY A 15 5.73 -27.29 -12.17
CA GLY A 15 6.54 -27.97 -11.15
C GLY A 15 7.46 -27.03 -10.36
N ASP A 16 8.31 -27.59 -9.50
CA ASP A 16 9.24 -26.90 -8.60
C ASP A 16 10.31 -26.01 -9.32
N ARG A 17 10.37 -26.02 -10.66
CA ARG A 17 11.36 -25.24 -11.42
C ARG A 17 10.98 -23.80 -11.70
N VAL A 18 9.72 -23.39 -11.46
CA VAL A 18 9.27 -22.02 -11.75
C VAL A 18 9.90 -21.01 -10.79
N ALA A 19 10.21 -21.43 -9.56
CA ALA A 19 10.84 -20.58 -8.56
C ALA A 19 12.30 -20.17 -8.90
N GLU A 20 12.99 -20.98 -9.72
CA GLU A 20 14.41 -20.75 -10.02
C GLU A 20 14.68 -19.75 -11.17
N VAL A 21 13.64 -19.33 -11.91
CA VAL A 21 13.80 -18.51 -13.13
C VAL A 21 12.83 -17.34 -13.18
N PHE A 22 12.42 -16.82 -12.02
CA PHE A 22 11.51 -15.69 -11.98
C PHE A 22 12.27 -14.36 -12.00
N GLU A 23 12.26 -13.70 -13.16
CA GLU A 23 12.84 -12.37 -13.30
C GLU A 23 11.77 -11.30 -13.18
N ILE A 24 12.04 -10.29 -12.34
CA ILE A 24 11.17 -9.12 -12.18
C ILE A 24 11.85 -7.92 -12.82
N ALA A 25 11.13 -7.18 -13.65
CA ALA A 25 11.58 -5.92 -14.21
C ALA A 25 10.65 -4.78 -13.83
N LEU A 26 11.22 -3.63 -13.48
CA LEU A 26 10.48 -2.40 -13.29
C LEU A 26 10.19 -1.78 -14.65
N GLY A 27 8.92 -1.49 -14.92
CA GLY A 27 8.46 -0.95 -16.21
C GLY A 27 7.52 0.24 -16.02
N ASP A 28 6.91 0.68 -17.14
CA ASP A 28 5.91 1.78 -17.20
C ASP A 28 6.42 3.12 -16.66
N TRP A 29 7.44 3.66 -17.33
CA TRP A 29 8.08 4.93 -16.99
C TRP A 29 7.30 6.17 -17.45
N GLY A 30 6.05 6.02 -17.93
CA GLY A 30 5.25 7.10 -18.55
C GLY A 30 5.02 8.32 -17.66
N VAL A 31 5.00 8.16 -16.35
CA VAL A 31 4.85 9.25 -15.37
C VAL A 31 6.06 9.37 -14.44
N ALA A 32 7.17 8.72 -14.78
CA ALA A 32 8.41 8.86 -14.02
C ALA A 32 8.88 10.30 -14.00
N SER A 33 9.36 10.76 -12.85
CA SER A 33 9.83 12.12 -12.63
C SER A 33 11.19 12.13 -11.94
N TRP A 34 11.97 13.16 -12.22
CA TRP A 34 13.19 13.42 -11.45
C TRP A 34 12.82 13.90 -10.04
N THR A 35 13.56 13.52 -9.04
CA THR A 35 13.35 13.97 -7.65
C THR A 35 13.43 15.49 -7.48
N THR A 36 14.16 16.15 -8.37
CA THR A 36 14.36 17.62 -8.37
C THR A 36 13.49 18.35 -9.39
N ASN A 37 12.77 17.63 -10.25
CA ASN A 37 11.93 18.20 -11.28
C ASN A 37 10.74 17.27 -11.58
N HIS A 38 9.64 17.51 -10.90
CA HIS A 38 8.41 16.76 -11.09
C HIS A 38 7.70 17.19 -12.37
N LEU A 39 7.48 16.24 -13.27
CA LEU A 39 6.83 16.47 -14.56
C LEU A 39 5.29 16.46 -14.44
N CYS A 40 4.76 15.78 -13.44
CA CYS A 40 3.34 15.66 -13.15
C CYS A 40 3.08 15.87 -11.66
N THR A 41 1.94 16.49 -11.33
CA THR A 41 1.49 16.66 -9.94
C THR A 41 0.74 15.43 -9.44
N ILE A 42 0.06 14.72 -10.34
CA ILE A 42 -0.70 13.52 -10.03
C ILE A 42 0.02 12.34 -10.66
N ILE A 43 0.47 11.44 -9.82
CA ILE A 43 1.15 10.20 -10.18
C ILE A 43 0.41 9.01 -9.57
N GLN A 44 0.78 7.81 -9.93
CA GLN A 44 0.27 6.54 -9.43
C GLN A 44 -1.20 6.25 -9.84
N PRO A 45 -1.57 5.01 -10.08
CA PRO A 45 -2.98 4.63 -10.25
C PRO A 45 -3.79 4.97 -8.99
N CYS A 46 -5.03 5.40 -9.16
CA CYS A 46 -5.83 5.97 -8.07
C CYS A 46 -5.93 5.08 -6.82
N ILE A 47 -6.06 3.76 -6.99
CA ILE A 47 -6.19 2.79 -5.87
C ILE A 47 -4.88 2.50 -5.14
N TYR A 48 -3.73 2.86 -5.71
CA TYR A 48 -2.40 2.67 -5.09
C TYR A 48 -1.76 3.98 -4.65
N ARG A 49 -2.46 5.10 -4.88
CA ARG A 49 -1.91 6.44 -4.68
C ARG A 49 -1.58 6.70 -3.22
N ALA A 50 -0.38 7.24 -2.99
CA ALA A 50 0.11 7.55 -1.65
C ALA A 50 -0.65 8.73 -1.00
N PRO A 51 -0.74 8.78 0.35
CA PRO A 51 -1.44 9.83 1.09
C PRO A 51 -1.04 11.25 0.69
N GLU A 52 0.27 11.51 0.59
CA GLU A 52 0.82 12.81 0.20
C GLU A 52 0.42 13.22 -1.22
N VAL A 53 0.32 12.24 -2.14
CA VAL A 53 -0.15 12.49 -3.51
C VAL A 53 -1.65 12.75 -3.53
N MET A 54 -2.42 12.03 -2.71
CA MET A 54 -3.88 12.20 -2.60
C MET A 54 -4.26 13.62 -2.14
N ILE A 55 -3.54 14.17 -1.17
CA ILE A 55 -3.79 15.52 -0.64
C ILE A 55 -2.99 16.60 -1.36
N ASN A 56 -2.31 16.25 -2.47
CA ASN A 56 -1.47 17.16 -3.26
C ASN A 56 -0.43 17.89 -2.39
N SER A 57 0.25 17.14 -1.51
CA SER A 57 1.42 17.56 -0.74
C SER A 57 2.69 17.32 -1.56
N PRO A 58 3.82 17.99 -1.28
CA PRO A 58 5.11 17.62 -1.85
C PRO A 58 5.43 16.15 -1.60
N TRP A 59 5.93 15.48 -2.63
CA TRP A 59 6.24 14.05 -2.60
C TRP A 59 7.65 13.78 -3.13
N ASP A 60 8.22 12.63 -2.81
CA ASP A 60 9.53 12.18 -3.24
C ASP A 60 9.52 10.66 -3.54
N THR A 61 10.68 10.02 -3.60
CA THR A 61 10.81 8.58 -3.89
C THR A 61 10.13 7.68 -2.85
N THR A 62 9.79 8.18 -1.67
CA THR A 62 9.09 7.38 -0.65
C THR A 62 7.65 7.06 -1.04
N THR A 63 7.08 7.75 -2.03
CA THR A 63 5.77 7.40 -2.62
C THR A 63 5.77 6.00 -3.24
N ASP A 64 6.90 5.57 -3.80
CA ASP A 64 7.03 4.25 -4.41
C ASP A 64 7.00 3.13 -3.36
N LEU A 65 7.51 3.39 -2.15
CA LEU A 65 7.39 2.46 -1.03
C LEU A 65 5.94 2.25 -0.62
N TRP A 66 5.16 3.33 -0.53
CA TRP A 66 3.72 3.21 -0.29
C TRP A 66 3.05 2.36 -1.35
N ASN A 67 3.31 2.65 -2.62
CA ASN A 67 2.70 1.97 -3.76
C ASN A 67 3.01 0.47 -3.76
N LEU A 68 4.23 0.10 -3.37
CA LEU A 68 4.66 -1.30 -3.29
C LEU A 68 3.86 -2.09 -2.24
N GLY A 69 3.45 -1.48 -1.13
CA GLY A 69 2.71 -2.16 -0.06
C GLY A 69 1.40 -2.82 -0.51
N PRO A 70 0.43 -2.09 -1.09
CA PRO A 70 -0.80 -2.67 -1.61
C PRO A 70 -0.54 -3.68 -2.75
N VAL A 71 0.48 -3.47 -3.59
CA VAL A 71 0.84 -4.40 -4.65
C VAL A 71 1.30 -5.74 -4.08
N LEU A 72 2.13 -5.75 -3.04
CA LEU A 72 2.57 -6.98 -2.37
C LEU A 72 1.40 -7.73 -1.73
N LEU A 73 0.48 -7.00 -1.09
CA LEU A 73 -0.72 -7.61 -0.50
C LEU A 73 -1.63 -8.20 -1.58
N GLU A 74 -1.80 -7.50 -2.70
CA GLU A 74 -2.59 -7.99 -3.83
C GLU A 74 -1.96 -9.23 -4.47
N LEU A 75 -0.64 -9.28 -4.59
CA LEU A 75 0.08 -10.46 -5.06
C LEU A 75 -0.12 -11.66 -4.13
N HIS A 76 -0.13 -11.42 -2.82
CA HIS A 76 -0.34 -12.48 -1.82
C HIS A 76 -1.78 -13.01 -1.82
N LEU A 77 -2.78 -12.13 -1.87
CA LEU A 77 -4.20 -12.48 -1.66
C LEU A 77 -5.07 -12.44 -2.91
N ALA A 78 -4.56 -11.94 -4.04
CA ALA A 78 -5.36 -11.57 -5.21
C ALA A 78 -6.55 -10.64 -4.84
N ARG A 79 -6.37 -9.77 -3.84
CA ARG A 79 -7.38 -8.87 -3.29
C ARG A 79 -6.83 -7.46 -3.17
N GLN A 80 -7.56 -6.47 -3.67
CA GLN A 80 -7.24 -5.07 -3.52
C GLN A 80 -7.35 -4.62 -2.05
N MET A 81 -6.42 -3.80 -1.61
CA MET A 81 -6.42 -3.22 -0.27
C MET A 81 -7.39 -2.05 -0.16
N PHE A 82 -7.33 -1.14 -1.11
CA PHE A 82 -8.17 0.05 -1.16
C PHE A 82 -9.09 -0.01 -2.38
N TYR A 83 -10.31 0.44 -2.20
CA TYR A 83 -11.30 0.48 -3.26
C TYR A 83 -11.71 1.90 -3.63
N GLY A 84 -11.79 2.82 -2.66
CA GLY A 84 -12.32 4.15 -2.83
C GLY A 84 -13.76 4.14 -3.36
N LYS A 85 -14.54 3.09 -3.04
CA LYS A 85 -15.94 2.94 -3.42
C LYS A 85 -16.64 1.94 -2.50
N VAL A 86 -17.90 2.17 -2.20
CA VAL A 86 -18.70 1.29 -1.34
C VAL A 86 -19.15 0.04 -2.11
N THR A 87 -19.56 0.21 -3.35
CA THR A 87 -19.99 -0.89 -4.23
C THR A 87 -19.21 -0.88 -5.54
N GLN A 88 -19.23 -2.03 -6.27
CA GLN A 88 -18.54 -2.13 -7.57
C GLN A 88 -19.15 -1.22 -8.66
N HIS A 89 -20.39 -0.76 -8.48
CA HIS A 89 -21.11 0.08 -9.43
C HIS A 89 -20.95 1.58 -9.18
N GLU A 90 -20.34 1.97 -8.06
CA GLU A 90 -20.09 3.37 -7.73
C GLU A 90 -18.80 3.88 -8.36
N SER A 91 -18.76 5.18 -8.58
CA SER A 91 -17.54 5.88 -9.00
C SER A 91 -16.53 5.91 -7.85
N TYR A 92 -15.25 6.01 -8.19
CA TYR A 92 -14.18 6.20 -7.23
C TYR A 92 -14.36 7.53 -6.48
N ASP A 93 -14.32 7.44 -5.14
CA ASP A 93 -14.40 8.57 -4.20
C ASP A 93 -13.02 8.73 -3.51
N PRO A 94 -12.29 9.82 -3.79
CA PRO A 94 -11.00 10.08 -3.14
C PRO A 94 -11.10 10.22 -1.62
N LYS A 95 -12.19 10.81 -1.12
CA LYS A 95 -12.41 10.99 0.32
C LYS A 95 -12.60 9.65 1.03
N LEU A 96 -13.35 8.74 0.41
CA LEU A 96 -13.49 7.37 0.93
C LEU A 96 -12.14 6.63 0.94
N HIS A 97 -11.32 6.81 -0.09
CA HIS A 97 -10.00 6.19 -0.13
C HIS A 97 -9.08 6.73 0.99
N LEU A 98 -9.09 8.04 1.24
CA LEU A 98 -8.38 8.63 2.38
C LEU A 98 -8.88 8.08 3.72
N TYR A 99 -10.21 7.87 3.84
CA TYR A 99 -10.80 7.22 5.02
C TYR A 99 -10.30 5.77 5.18
N GLU A 100 -10.26 4.99 4.09
CA GLU A 100 -9.73 3.63 4.10
C GLU A 100 -8.27 3.57 4.58
N MET A 101 -7.43 4.53 4.14
CA MET A 101 -6.04 4.65 4.62
C MET A 101 -5.99 4.96 6.12
N ALA A 102 -6.80 5.91 6.59
CA ALA A 102 -6.84 6.29 7.99
C ALA A 102 -7.33 5.14 8.89
N ASP A 103 -8.26 4.33 8.41
CA ASP A 103 -8.79 3.18 9.14
C ASP A 103 -7.74 2.07 9.32
N PHE A 104 -6.86 1.85 8.33
CA PHE A 104 -5.78 0.86 8.42
C PHE A 104 -4.54 1.35 9.18
N PHE A 105 -4.13 2.60 8.96
CA PHE A 105 -2.82 3.10 9.37
C PHE A 105 -2.87 4.24 10.38
N GLY A 106 -4.07 4.63 10.79
CA GLY A 106 -4.29 5.71 11.75
C GLY A 106 -4.50 7.08 11.10
N PRO A 107 -4.76 8.11 11.92
CA PRO A 107 -5.13 9.44 11.44
C PRO A 107 -3.99 10.12 10.69
N PHE A 108 -4.35 11.01 9.79
CA PHE A 108 -3.39 11.84 9.06
C PHE A 108 -2.72 12.84 10.01
N PRO A 109 -1.37 12.86 10.10
CA PRO A 109 -0.68 13.81 10.96
C PRO A 109 -0.90 15.25 10.52
N LYS A 110 -1.16 16.16 11.47
CA LYS A 110 -1.36 17.59 11.18
C LYS A 110 -0.21 18.22 10.39
N LYS A 111 1.04 17.79 10.64
CA LYS A 111 2.22 18.24 9.90
C LYS A 111 2.19 17.87 8.41
N LEU A 112 1.56 16.75 8.06
CA LEU A 112 1.36 16.34 6.67
C LEU A 112 0.22 17.13 6.05
N LEU A 113 -0.93 17.26 6.73
CA LEU A 113 -2.08 18.02 6.28
C LEU A 113 -1.73 19.50 6.02
N ALA A 114 -0.87 20.09 6.86
CA ALA A 114 -0.40 21.47 6.67
C ALA A 114 0.41 21.67 5.37
N LYS A 115 1.00 20.63 4.79
CA LYS A 115 1.74 20.65 3.52
C LYS A 115 0.85 20.38 2.30
N GLY A 116 -0.34 19.80 2.53
CA GLY A 116 -1.28 19.46 1.47
C GLY A 116 -2.00 20.68 0.89
N ASN A 117 -2.71 20.47 -0.21
CA ASN A 117 -3.62 21.46 -0.75
C ASN A 117 -4.74 21.74 0.25
N GLN A 118 -4.84 23.00 0.71
CA GLN A 118 -5.75 23.37 1.80
C GLN A 118 -7.24 23.27 1.43
N ASP A 119 -7.58 23.31 0.16
CA ASP A 119 -8.97 23.11 -0.28
C ASP A 119 -9.35 21.63 -0.12
N ILE A 120 -8.47 20.70 -0.55
CA ILE A 120 -8.65 19.26 -0.36
C ILE A 120 -8.69 18.92 1.14
N VAL A 121 -7.78 19.49 1.92
CA VAL A 121 -7.70 19.22 3.37
C VAL A 121 -8.98 19.64 4.07
N LYS A 122 -9.48 20.85 3.81
CA LYS A 122 -10.74 21.36 4.41
C LYS A 122 -11.99 20.57 3.97
N GLU A 123 -11.98 20.04 2.75
CA GLU A 123 -13.09 19.23 2.25
C GLU A 123 -13.13 17.84 2.87
N CYS A 124 -11.95 17.26 3.13
CA CYS A 124 -11.83 15.85 3.53
C CYS A 124 -11.67 15.64 5.03
N PHE A 125 -11.06 16.58 5.75
CA PHE A 125 -10.64 16.39 7.14
C PHE A 125 -11.26 17.45 8.07
N ASP A 126 -11.50 17.06 9.32
CA ASP A 126 -11.79 17.97 10.42
C ASP A 126 -10.51 18.59 11.01
N ASP A 127 -10.69 19.46 12.04
CA ASP A 127 -9.59 20.13 12.73
C ASP A 127 -8.65 19.15 13.49
N GLU A 128 -9.09 17.90 13.70
CA GLU A 128 -8.30 16.84 14.33
C GLU A 128 -7.59 15.93 13.31
N GLY A 129 -7.82 16.15 12.01
CA GLY A 129 -7.28 15.32 10.93
C GLY A 129 -8.03 14.00 10.73
N LYS A 130 -9.28 13.92 11.19
CA LYS A 130 -10.18 12.80 10.97
C LYS A 130 -11.04 13.04 9.74
N ILE A 131 -11.54 11.96 9.16
CA ILE A 131 -12.42 11.99 7.99
C ILE A 131 -13.80 11.54 8.42
N GLU A 132 -14.78 12.44 8.29
CA GLU A 132 -16.17 12.17 8.65
C GLU A 132 -16.98 11.61 7.48
N GLY A 133 -18.10 10.97 7.80
CA GLY A 133 -19.10 10.54 6.83
C GLY A 133 -19.09 9.06 6.50
N TYR A 134 -18.10 8.28 6.98
CA TYR A 134 -17.96 6.86 6.65
C TYR A 134 -18.03 5.91 7.86
N SER A 135 -18.33 6.40 9.05
CA SER A 135 -18.42 5.59 10.28
C SER A 135 -19.40 4.41 10.19
N GLN A 136 -20.44 4.52 9.34
CA GLN A 136 -21.40 3.45 9.07
C GLN A 136 -20.80 2.25 8.33
N LEU A 137 -19.62 2.39 7.73
CA LEU A 137 -18.95 1.28 7.03
C LEU A 137 -18.29 0.29 8.00
N GLY A 138 -18.25 0.64 9.30
CA GLY A 138 -17.52 -0.12 10.31
C GLY A 138 -16.01 0.00 10.14
N SER A 139 -15.26 -0.32 11.19
CA SER A 139 -13.80 -0.42 11.09
C SER A 139 -13.43 -1.67 10.30
N ARG A 140 -12.49 -1.55 9.40
CA ARG A 140 -11.91 -2.70 8.71
C ARG A 140 -11.12 -3.53 9.72
N SER A 141 -11.05 -4.81 9.46
CA SER A 141 -10.20 -5.70 10.25
C SER A 141 -8.75 -5.21 10.21
N SER A 142 -8.04 -5.29 11.34
CA SER A 142 -6.60 -4.98 11.38
C SER A 142 -5.86 -5.69 10.24
N LEU A 143 -4.81 -5.05 9.73
CA LEU A 143 -3.97 -5.62 8.66
C LEU A 143 -3.45 -7.03 9.02
N GLU A 144 -3.18 -7.27 10.31
CA GLU A 144 -2.71 -8.56 10.83
C GLU A 144 -3.85 -9.59 11.03
N SER A 145 -5.11 -9.19 10.78
CA SER A 145 -6.24 -10.09 10.95
C SER A 145 -6.36 -11.11 9.81
N GLY A 146 -7.08 -12.20 10.09
CA GLY A 146 -7.23 -13.35 9.19
C GLY A 146 -7.51 -13.01 7.72
N PRO A 147 -8.43 -12.10 7.38
CA PRO A 147 -8.75 -11.81 5.99
C PRO A 147 -7.59 -11.23 5.15
N TRP A 148 -6.62 -10.58 5.80
CA TRP A 148 -5.47 -9.94 5.14
C TRP A 148 -4.20 -10.77 5.19
N MET A 149 -4.19 -11.83 6.02
CA MET A 149 -3.02 -12.68 6.28
C MET A 149 -3.38 -14.16 6.09
N GLU A 150 -4.31 -14.46 5.19
CA GLU A 150 -4.73 -15.82 4.90
C GLU A 150 -3.54 -16.64 4.37
N GLY A 151 -3.41 -17.88 4.86
CA GLY A 151 -2.31 -18.77 4.48
C GLY A 151 -1.03 -18.60 5.29
N LEU A 152 -0.87 -17.53 6.07
CA LEU A 152 0.30 -17.30 6.91
C LEU A 152 0.07 -17.78 8.35
N ASN A 153 1.09 -18.35 8.98
CA ASN A 153 1.09 -18.65 10.42
C ASN A 153 1.26 -17.37 11.25
N GLU A 154 1.14 -17.45 12.57
CA GLU A 154 1.17 -16.29 13.47
C GLU A 154 2.46 -15.46 13.34
N LYS A 155 3.62 -16.10 13.31
CA LYS A 155 4.93 -15.46 13.17
C LYS A 155 5.09 -14.78 11.80
N GLU A 156 4.66 -15.46 10.75
CA GLU A 156 4.68 -14.90 9.39
C GLU A 156 3.76 -13.68 9.26
N ARG A 157 2.56 -13.73 9.86
CA ARG A 157 1.62 -12.60 9.90
C ARG A 157 2.23 -11.38 10.57
N GLU A 158 2.87 -11.59 11.72
CA GLU A 158 3.53 -10.51 12.47
C GLU A 158 4.64 -9.87 11.63
N ILE A 159 5.54 -10.69 11.06
CA ILE A 159 6.69 -10.21 10.29
C ILE A 159 6.22 -9.53 9.00
N PHE A 160 5.30 -10.15 8.24
CA PHE A 160 4.78 -9.55 7.00
C PHE A 160 3.98 -8.29 7.28
N GLY A 161 3.10 -8.30 8.29
CA GLY A 161 2.36 -7.12 8.71
C GLY A 161 3.26 -5.96 9.12
N SER A 162 4.35 -6.23 9.86
CA SER A 162 5.33 -5.21 10.22
C SER A 162 6.06 -4.64 8.99
N PHE A 163 6.36 -5.46 8.00
CA PHE A 163 6.96 -5.05 6.73
C PHE A 163 6.04 -4.10 5.94
N LEU A 164 4.77 -4.47 5.79
CA LEU A 164 3.77 -3.63 5.14
C LEU A 164 3.58 -2.30 5.89
N ARG A 165 3.47 -2.34 7.22
CA ARG A 165 3.32 -1.12 8.04
C ARG A 165 4.54 -0.21 7.98
N ALA A 166 5.73 -0.74 7.77
CA ALA A 166 6.92 0.08 7.60
C ALA A 166 6.84 0.90 6.31
N MET A 167 6.45 0.27 5.20
CA MET A 167 6.31 0.93 3.90
C MET A 167 5.11 1.90 3.84
N MET A 168 4.01 1.55 4.54
CA MET A 168 2.73 2.23 4.42
C MET A 168 2.45 3.20 5.59
N LYS A 169 3.47 3.88 6.09
CA LYS A 169 3.27 5.02 7.00
C LYS A 169 2.55 6.15 6.28
N ILE A 170 1.52 6.71 6.92
CA ILE A 170 0.77 7.88 6.38
C ILE A 170 1.71 9.04 6.13
N ASP A 171 2.59 9.35 7.09
CA ASP A 171 3.64 10.36 6.90
C ASP A 171 4.81 9.78 6.11
N PRO A 172 5.11 10.27 4.91
CA PRO A 172 6.24 9.79 4.12
C PRO A 172 7.59 9.93 4.86
N ALA A 173 7.72 10.92 5.76
CA ALA A 173 8.93 11.11 6.55
C ALA A 173 9.17 10.02 7.61
N GLU A 174 8.18 9.19 7.90
CA GLU A 174 8.27 8.06 8.83
C GLU A 174 8.53 6.72 8.12
N ARG A 175 8.54 6.71 6.78
CA ARG A 175 8.89 5.52 5.99
C ARG A 175 10.39 5.28 6.05
N PRO A 176 10.83 4.03 6.17
CA PRO A 176 12.26 3.71 6.17
C PRO A 176 12.90 4.02 4.82
N THR A 177 14.19 4.21 4.82
CA THR A 177 14.97 4.20 3.57
C THR A 177 14.95 2.79 2.94
N ILE A 178 15.21 2.71 1.64
CA ILE A 178 15.35 1.42 0.94
C ILE A 178 16.42 0.55 1.63
N LYS A 179 17.53 1.15 2.06
CA LYS A 179 18.60 0.43 2.75
C LYS A 179 18.15 -0.19 4.07
N GLU A 180 17.33 0.51 4.84
CA GLU A 180 16.76 -0.02 6.08
C GLU A 180 15.71 -1.09 5.80
N LEU A 181 14.87 -0.86 4.80
CA LEU A 181 13.82 -1.82 4.41
C LEU A 181 14.41 -3.15 3.94
N LEU A 182 15.53 -3.12 3.21
CA LEU A 182 16.24 -4.32 2.76
C LEU A 182 16.82 -5.16 3.90
N GLN A 183 16.91 -4.62 5.13
CA GLN A 183 17.31 -5.36 6.33
C GLN A 183 16.11 -5.94 7.10
N HIS A 184 14.88 -5.76 6.59
CA HIS A 184 13.70 -6.22 7.30
C HIS A 184 13.63 -7.76 7.34
N PRO A 185 13.28 -8.37 8.50
CA PRO A 185 13.25 -9.82 8.68
C PRO A 185 12.39 -10.58 7.66
N TRP A 186 11.35 -9.96 7.12
CA TRP A 186 10.52 -10.56 6.06
C TRP A 186 11.33 -10.95 4.82
N LEU A 187 12.30 -10.14 4.43
CA LEU A 187 13.13 -10.40 3.25
C LEU A 187 14.23 -11.43 3.47
N HIS A 188 14.40 -11.89 4.72
CA HIS A 188 15.40 -12.89 5.13
C HIS A 188 14.77 -14.14 5.78
N ALA A 189 13.45 -14.32 5.63
CA ALA A 189 12.72 -15.38 6.30
C ALA A 189 13.21 -16.79 5.91
N ASP A 190 13.61 -16.98 4.65
CA ASP A 190 14.11 -18.26 4.16
C ASP A 190 15.50 -18.62 4.70
N ASP A 191 16.33 -17.60 5.02
CA ASP A 191 17.66 -17.81 5.63
C ASP A 191 17.53 -18.38 7.06
N VAL A 192 16.43 -18.06 7.76
CA VAL A 192 16.17 -18.54 9.11
C VAL A 192 15.58 -19.95 9.11
N ALA A 193 14.78 -20.28 8.12
CA ALA A 193 14.18 -21.63 7.99
C ALA A 193 15.21 -22.72 7.61
N SER A 194 16.31 -22.33 6.95
CA SER A 194 17.39 -23.25 6.58
C SER A 194 18.41 -23.53 7.70
N GLN A 195 18.27 -22.88 8.86
CA GLN A 195 19.17 -23.04 10.02
C GLN A 195 18.53 -23.84 11.18
N LEU A 196 17.32 -24.35 10.99
CA LEU A 196 16.60 -25.21 11.93
C LEU A 196 16.43 -26.64 11.38
#